data_c90e319c6047d8fa23c94dacad1c830f
#
_entry.id   c90e319c6047d8fa23c94dacad1c830f
#
_cell.length_a   1.000
_cell.length_b   1.000
_cell.length_c   1.000
_cell.angle_alpha   90.00
_cell.angle_beta   90.00
_cell.angle_gamma   90.00
#
_symmetry.space_group_name_H-M   'P 1'
#
loop_
_entity.id
_entity.type
_entity.pdbx_description
1 polymer ?
#
loop_
_entity_poly.entity_id
_entity_poly.type
_entity_poly.pdbx_seq_one_letter_code
_entity_poly.pdbx_strand_id
1 'polypeptide(L)'
;MNAVQAAWEGKLEPVMPNLDAPGQGHEQVRKLSFTAAVRPAPAIKTARPHALIPVFPGTNCEYDTARALKRAGAEPEILVIRNLSPADVAESVDRVAEAIARSQMIVLPGGFSGGDEPDGSAKLMAAFFRSAKLTDAVHELLNKRDGLMLGICNGFQALIKLGLVPFGRIVETDESCPTLTYNAIGRHQSMLVRTRVASDLSPWLSRCKVGDIHTVAISHGEGRFVCPEPLLGELERCGQLVTQYVDLTGEPTMDVQSNPNGSVLAVEAICSPDGRVLGKMGHTERSGAGLYQNVPGVGIQPIFESGVDYFK
;
A
#
# COMPACT_ATOMS: atom_id res chain seq x y z
N MET A 1 41.79 9.54 6.27
CA MET A 1 40.34 9.78 6.32
C MET A 1 39.58 8.45 6.28
N ASN A 2 39.75 7.58 5.28
CA ASN A 2 38.98 6.31 5.16
C ASN A 2 39.11 5.37 6.37
N ALA A 3 40.29 5.27 6.99
CA ALA A 3 40.47 4.42 8.19
C ALA A 3 39.75 4.98 9.43
N VAL A 4 39.63 6.30 9.56
CA VAL A 4 38.90 6.95 10.65
C VAL A 4 37.39 6.78 10.43
N GLN A 5 36.92 6.92 9.22
CA GLN A 5 35.53 6.69 8.85
C GLN A 5 35.14 5.25 9.11
N ALA A 6 35.90 4.27 8.64
CA ALA A 6 35.66 2.86 8.87
C ALA A 6 35.65 2.49 10.35
N ALA A 7 36.56 3.05 11.16
CA ALA A 7 36.58 2.85 12.60
C ALA A 7 35.37 3.46 13.31
N TRP A 8 34.84 4.57 12.80
CA TRP A 8 33.63 5.20 13.33
C TRP A 8 32.37 4.43 12.95
N GLU A 9 32.24 4.05 11.69
CA GLU A 9 31.10 3.29 11.15
C GLU A 9 31.03 1.86 11.76
N GLY A 10 32.17 1.20 11.94
CA GLY A 10 32.25 -0.18 12.45
C GLY A 10 31.92 -0.36 13.92
N LYS A 11 31.74 0.69 14.71
CA LYS A 11 31.51 0.55 16.17
C LYS A 11 30.19 -0.13 16.51
N LEU A 12 29.17 0.08 15.74
CA LEU A 12 27.84 -0.49 15.95
C LEU A 12 27.60 -1.76 15.15
N GLU A 13 28.47 -2.10 14.23
CA GLU A 13 28.34 -3.23 13.32
C GLU A 13 28.12 -4.58 14.03
N PRO A 14 28.76 -4.89 15.19
CA PRO A 14 28.50 -6.13 15.92
C PRO A 14 27.11 -6.22 16.57
N VAL A 15 26.46 -5.08 16.81
CA VAL A 15 25.15 -4.98 17.49
C VAL A 15 24.03 -4.70 16.49
N MET A 16 24.32 -3.90 15.49
CA MET A 16 23.40 -3.51 14.42
C MET A 16 24.15 -3.57 13.09
N PRO A 17 24.31 -4.77 12.51
CA PRO A 17 25.08 -4.95 11.28
C PRO A 17 24.44 -4.14 10.15
N ASN A 18 25.29 -3.47 9.37
CA ASN A 18 24.87 -2.82 8.15
C ASN A 18 24.68 -3.90 7.07
N LEU A 19 23.42 -4.25 6.82
CA LEU A 19 23.05 -5.27 5.83
C LEU A 19 23.35 -4.83 4.38
N ASP A 20 23.62 -3.54 4.18
CA ASP A 20 23.96 -2.94 2.89
C ASP A 20 25.46 -2.57 2.81
N ALA A 21 26.34 -3.40 3.40
CA ALA A 21 27.79 -3.15 3.36
C ALA A 21 28.28 -2.93 1.92
N PRO A 22 29.10 -1.89 1.67
CA PRO A 22 29.68 -1.62 0.34
C PRO A 22 30.50 -2.84 -0.11
N GLY A 23 30.04 -3.50 -1.18
CA GLY A 23 30.75 -4.66 -1.76
C GLY A 23 29.90 -5.94 -1.88
N GLN A 24 28.72 -6.01 -1.33
CA GLN A 24 27.72 -6.95 -1.80
C GLN A 24 27.23 -6.41 -3.15
N GLY A 25 27.63 -7.09 -4.23
CA GLY A 25 27.31 -6.67 -5.59
C GLY A 25 25.82 -6.33 -5.69
N HIS A 26 25.49 -5.18 -6.25
CA HIS A 26 24.12 -4.77 -6.45
C HIS A 26 23.42 -5.88 -7.24
N GLU A 27 22.57 -6.63 -6.55
CA GLU A 27 21.76 -7.64 -7.20
C GLU A 27 20.92 -6.91 -8.25
N GLN A 28 21.15 -7.27 -9.53
CA GLN A 28 20.38 -6.66 -10.62
C GLN A 28 18.93 -7.06 -10.46
N VAL A 29 18.11 -6.12 -10.06
CA VAL A 29 16.67 -6.32 -9.96
C VAL A 29 16.09 -6.27 -11.37
N ARG A 30 15.36 -7.32 -11.75
CA ARG A 30 14.70 -7.34 -13.06
C ARG A 30 13.60 -6.28 -13.13
N LYS A 31 13.55 -5.59 -14.23
CA LYS A 31 12.54 -4.57 -14.54
C LYS A 31 11.24 -5.26 -14.93
N LEU A 32 10.26 -5.21 -14.04
CA LEU A 32 8.96 -5.83 -14.29
C LEU A 32 8.15 -5.02 -15.30
N SER A 33 7.38 -5.70 -16.14
CA SER A 33 6.52 -5.06 -17.13
C SER A 33 5.34 -5.99 -17.48
N PHE A 34 4.13 -5.54 -17.16
CA PHE A 34 2.90 -6.25 -17.46
C PHE A 34 1.85 -5.29 -18.01
N THR A 35 1.25 -5.64 -19.13
CA THR A 35 0.13 -4.89 -19.72
C THR A 35 -1.09 -5.78 -19.77
N ALA A 36 -2.16 -5.37 -19.09
CA ALA A 36 -3.40 -6.11 -19.03
C ALA A 36 -4.13 -6.07 -20.38
N ALA A 37 -4.52 -7.24 -20.87
CA ALA A 37 -5.33 -7.34 -22.09
C ALA A 37 -6.75 -6.77 -21.89
N VAL A 38 -7.30 -6.94 -20.68
CA VAL A 38 -8.61 -6.44 -20.28
C VAL A 38 -8.49 -5.93 -18.84
N ARG A 39 -9.07 -4.77 -18.57
CA ARG A 39 -9.22 -4.25 -17.20
C ARG A 39 -10.65 -4.46 -16.73
N PRO A 40 -10.88 -4.71 -15.43
CA PRO A 40 -12.22 -4.81 -14.89
C PRO A 40 -12.97 -3.50 -15.08
N ALA A 41 -14.28 -3.60 -15.24
CA ALA A 41 -15.19 -2.46 -15.31
C ALA A 41 -16.40 -2.75 -14.40
N PRO A 42 -16.95 -1.75 -13.71
CA PRO A 42 -18.07 -1.96 -12.81
C PRO A 42 -19.37 -2.15 -13.60
N ALA A 43 -20.27 -3.00 -13.07
CA ALA A 43 -21.60 -3.17 -13.64
C ALA A 43 -22.47 -1.91 -13.44
N ILE A 44 -22.25 -1.18 -12.35
CA ILE A 44 -23.03 0.04 -12.01
C ILE A 44 -22.08 1.23 -12.01
N LYS A 45 -22.42 2.22 -12.83
CA LYS A 45 -21.69 3.48 -12.94
C LYS A 45 -22.28 4.55 -12.02
N THR A 46 -21.43 5.42 -11.50
CA THR A 46 -21.83 6.56 -10.68
C THR A 46 -20.89 7.75 -10.90
N ALA A 47 -21.47 8.95 -11.01
CA ALA A 47 -20.70 10.16 -11.24
C ALA A 47 -19.87 10.58 -10.00
N ARG A 48 -20.33 10.24 -8.81
CA ARG A 48 -19.69 10.55 -7.53
C ARG A 48 -19.67 9.31 -6.65
N PRO A 49 -18.65 8.44 -6.77
CA PRO A 49 -18.56 7.27 -5.94
C PRO A 49 -18.33 7.64 -4.47
N HIS A 50 -19.07 6.99 -3.57
CA HIS A 50 -18.86 7.09 -2.14
C HIS A 50 -17.63 6.27 -1.75
N ALA A 51 -16.73 6.86 -0.95
CA ALA A 51 -15.51 6.26 -0.46
C ALA A 51 -15.50 6.24 1.07
N LEU A 52 -15.61 5.06 1.67
CA LEU A 52 -15.50 4.88 3.11
C LEU A 52 -14.03 4.91 3.53
N ILE A 53 -13.72 5.71 4.54
CA ILE A 53 -12.42 5.81 5.20
C ILE A 53 -12.60 5.43 6.67
N PRO A 54 -12.41 4.16 7.05
CA PRO A 54 -12.48 3.76 8.45
C PRO A 54 -11.23 4.24 9.19
N VAL A 55 -11.43 4.87 10.35
CA VAL A 55 -10.37 5.49 11.15
C VAL A 55 -10.26 4.76 12.48
N PHE A 56 -9.13 4.14 12.71
CA PHE A 56 -8.78 3.42 13.92
C PHE A 56 -7.96 4.32 14.87
N PRO A 57 -7.93 4.05 16.16
CA PRO A 57 -6.97 4.69 17.05
C PRO A 57 -5.54 4.55 16.50
N GLY A 58 -4.85 5.68 16.32
CA GLY A 58 -3.51 5.73 15.73
C GLY A 58 -3.46 5.97 14.20
N THR A 59 -4.59 5.95 13.49
CA THR A 59 -4.68 6.44 12.10
C THR A 59 -4.39 7.94 12.05
N ASN A 60 -3.66 8.42 11.04
CA ASN A 60 -3.30 9.83 10.92
C ASN A 60 -3.32 10.41 9.50
N CYS A 61 -3.68 9.62 8.49
CA CYS A 61 -3.72 10.05 7.09
C CYS A 61 -5.15 10.19 6.53
N GLU A 62 -6.19 10.11 7.38
CA GLU A 62 -7.60 10.12 6.96
C GLU A 62 -8.01 11.44 6.29
N TYR A 63 -7.55 12.58 6.79
CA TYR A 63 -7.88 13.88 6.21
C TYR A 63 -7.18 14.13 4.88
N ASP A 64 -5.93 13.69 4.73
CA ASP A 64 -5.20 13.78 3.47
C ASP A 64 -5.86 12.87 2.41
N THR A 65 -6.23 11.64 2.82
CA THR A 65 -6.97 10.68 2.00
C THR A 65 -8.33 11.24 1.55
N ALA A 66 -9.12 11.79 2.49
CA ALA A 66 -10.41 12.40 2.18
C ALA A 66 -10.27 13.59 1.22
N ARG A 67 -9.25 14.43 1.42
CA ARG A 67 -8.95 15.56 0.54
C ARG A 67 -8.60 15.11 -0.87
N ALA A 68 -7.77 14.06 -0.99
CA ALA A 68 -7.37 13.50 -2.28
C ALA A 68 -8.56 12.90 -3.02
N LEU A 69 -9.41 12.11 -2.35
CA LEU A 69 -10.65 11.56 -2.90
C LEU A 69 -11.64 12.65 -3.35
N LYS A 70 -11.85 13.67 -2.50
CA LYS A 70 -12.73 14.81 -2.84
C LYS A 70 -12.23 15.56 -4.06
N ARG A 71 -10.91 15.79 -4.15
CA ARG A 71 -10.27 16.44 -5.30
C ARG A 71 -10.44 15.63 -6.59
N ALA A 72 -10.40 14.28 -6.49
CA ALA A 72 -10.67 13.37 -7.60
C ALA A 72 -12.16 13.30 -8.01
N GLY A 73 -13.07 13.78 -7.17
CA GLY A 73 -14.51 13.81 -7.46
C GLY A 73 -15.33 12.73 -6.75
N ALA A 74 -14.76 12.03 -5.76
CA ALA A 74 -15.50 11.12 -4.89
C ALA A 74 -16.17 11.86 -3.72
N GLU A 75 -17.07 11.17 -3.03
CA GLU A 75 -17.68 11.59 -1.76
C GLU A 75 -17.06 10.78 -0.61
N PRO A 76 -16.01 11.29 0.07
CA PRO A 76 -15.38 10.58 1.17
C PRO A 76 -16.21 10.68 2.46
N GLU A 77 -16.35 9.53 3.14
CA GLU A 77 -16.95 9.43 4.46
C GLU A 77 -15.87 8.95 5.45
N ILE A 78 -15.48 9.79 6.41
CA ILE A 78 -14.61 9.42 7.52
C ILE A 78 -15.47 8.81 8.63
N LEU A 79 -15.20 7.56 9.00
CA LEU A 79 -15.92 6.86 10.05
C LEU A 79 -14.97 6.39 11.13
N VAL A 80 -15.08 7.00 12.32
CA VAL A 80 -14.23 6.67 13.47
C VAL A 80 -14.69 5.39 14.15
N ILE A 81 -13.75 4.47 14.33
CA ILE A 81 -13.95 3.20 15.04
C ILE A 81 -13.80 3.46 16.54
N ARG A 82 -14.85 3.20 17.29
CA ARG A 82 -14.87 3.29 18.74
C ARG A 82 -14.47 1.94 19.35
N ASN A 83 -13.55 1.94 20.30
CA ASN A 83 -13.01 0.73 20.90
C ASN A 83 -12.83 0.81 22.44
N LEU A 84 -13.52 1.74 23.09
CA LEU A 84 -13.41 1.91 24.55
C LEU A 84 -14.12 0.79 25.34
N SER A 85 -15.12 0.16 24.73
CA SER A 85 -15.83 -0.97 25.30
C SER A 85 -16.17 -2.02 24.23
N PRO A 86 -16.47 -3.27 24.61
CA PRO A 86 -16.99 -4.27 23.67
C PRO A 86 -18.24 -3.82 22.91
N ALA A 87 -19.12 -3.06 23.56
CA ALA A 87 -20.31 -2.49 22.94
C ALA A 87 -19.96 -1.46 21.86
N ASP A 88 -18.96 -0.59 22.11
CA ASP A 88 -18.48 0.37 21.11
C ASP A 88 -17.90 -0.33 19.88
N VAL A 89 -17.18 -1.44 20.08
CA VAL A 89 -16.64 -2.25 18.97
C VAL A 89 -17.77 -2.86 18.16
N ALA A 90 -18.78 -3.46 18.81
CA ALA A 90 -19.94 -4.05 18.15
C ALA A 90 -20.72 -2.99 17.34
N GLU A 91 -21.01 -1.83 17.95
CA GLU A 91 -21.64 -0.69 17.24
C GLU A 91 -20.81 -0.22 16.05
N SER A 92 -19.48 -0.15 16.19
CA SER A 92 -18.60 0.24 15.09
C SER A 92 -18.62 -0.77 13.95
N VAL A 93 -18.67 -2.07 14.23
CA VAL A 93 -18.85 -3.13 13.22
C VAL A 93 -20.15 -2.93 12.44
N ASP A 94 -21.26 -2.66 13.14
CA ASP A 94 -22.56 -2.42 12.51
C ASP A 94 -22.52 -1.19 11.60
N ARG A 95 -22.04 -0.08 12.10
CA ARG A 95 -21.92 1.18 11.35
C ARG A 95 -21.01 1.05 10.13
N VAL A 96 -19.88 0.34 10.25
CA VAL A 96 -18.96 0.11 9.12
C VAL A 96 -19.63 -0.78 8.07
N ALA A 97 -20.33 -1.85 8.47
CA ALA A 97 -21.05 -2.70 7.52
C ALA A 97 -22.12 -1.93 6.75
N GLU A 98 -22.90 -1.06 7.42
CA GLU A 98 -23.87 -0.17 6.79
C GLU A 98 -23.20 0.83 5.84
N ALA A 99 -22.04 1.39 6.22
CA ALA A 99 -21.28 2.30 5.38
C ALA A 99 -20.74 1.59 4.14
N ILE A 100 -20.20 0.37 4.28
CA ILE A 100 -19.76 -0.46 3.14
C ILE A 100 -20.92 -0.71 2.17
N ALA A 101 -22.13 -1.01 2.69
CA ALA A 101 -23.28 -1.30 1.85
C ALA A 101 -23.68 -0.15 0.90
N ARG A 102 -23.42 1.09 1.26
CA ARG A 102 -23.69 2.26 0.41
C ARG A 102 -22.47 2.82 -0.34
N SER A 103 -21.26 2.34 -0.03
CA SER A 103 -20.02 2.81 -0.64
C SER A 103 -19.66 2.02 -1.90
N GLN A 104 -18.94 2.64 -2.81
CA GLN A 104 -18.31 2.03 -3.98
C GLN A 104 -16.84 1.71 -3.71
N MET A 105 -16.22 2.43 -2.77
CA MET A 105 -14.81 2.28 -2.44
C MET A 105 -14.61 2.19 -0.93
N ILE A 106 -13.61 1.41 -0.52
CA ILE A 106 -13.04 1.46 0.84
C ILE A 106 -11.58 1.88 0.69
N VAL A 107 -11.17 2.92 1.42
CA VAL A 107 -9.78 3.37 1.46
C VAL A 107 -9.27 3.27 2.88
N LEU A 108 -8.34 2.35 3.11
CA LEU A 108 -7.67 2.16 4.39
C LEU A 108 -6.46 3.12 4.46
N PRO A 109 -6.52 4.14 5.31
CA PRO A 109 -5.47 5.16 5.37
C PRO A 109 -4.22 4.66 6.09
N GLY A 110 -3.15 5.43 5.96
CA GLY A 110 -1.92 5.25 6.72
C GLY A 110 -2.03 5.70 8.17
N GLY A 111 -1.04 5.36 8.95
CA GLY A 111 -0.93 5.63 10.38
C GLY A 111 -0.31 4.46 11.12
N PHE A 112 -0.68 4.32 12.40
CA PHE A 112 -0.20 3.30 13.32
C PHE A 112 -1.38 2.74 14.11
N SER A 113 -2.27 2.01 13.43
CA SER A 113 -3.52 1.54 14.01
C SER A 113 -3.30 0.59 15.19
N GLY A 114 -3.83 0.98 16.36
CA GLY A 114 -3.64 0.25 17.61
C GLY A 114 -2.21 0.38 18.18
N GLY A 115 -1.40 1.34 17.69
CA GLY A 115 -0.03 1.57 18.12
C GLY A 115 1.01 0.70 17.40
N ASP A 116 0.60 -0.26 16.60
CA ASP A 116 1.43 -1.20 15.82
C ASP A 116 2.45 -2.03 16.65
N GLU A 117 2.33 -2.03 17.97
CA GLU A 117 3.26 -2.66 18.88
C GLU A 117 2.59 -3.72 19.78
N PRO A 118 3.36 -4.68 20.30
CA PRO A 118 4.77 -5.02 20.01
C PRO A 118 4.96 -5.97 18.82
N ASP A 119 3.92 -6.51 18.26
CA ASP A 119 3.98 -7.67 17.37
C ASP A 119 3.60 -7.36 15.92
N GLY A 120 3.83 -6.16 15.45
CA GLY A 120 3.66 -5.77 14.05
C GLY A 120 2.40 -4.96 13.73
N SER A 121 2.47 -4.33 12.58
CA SER A 121 1.55 -3.29 12.13
C SER A 121 0.17 -3.79 11.76
N ALA A 122 -0.84 -2.92 11.90
CA ALA A 122 -2.22 -3.09 11.42
C ALA A 122 -3.02 -4.25 12.04
N LYS A 123 -2.60 -4.80 13.18
CA LYS A 123 -3.31 -5.92 13.84
C LYS A 123 -4.74 -5.57 14.23
N LEU A 124 -4.96 -4.39 14.83
CA LEU A 124 -6.30 -3.97 15.23
C LEU A 124 -7.22 -3.87 14.00
N MET A 125 -6.74 -3.27 12.93
CA MET A 125 -7.48 -3.13 11.68
C MET A 125 -7.80 -4.51 11.06
N ALA A 126 -6.80 -5.40 11.00
CA ALA A 126 -6.99 -6.75 10.48
C ALA A 126 -7.98 -7.56 11.33
N ALA A 127 -7.85 -7.53 12.67
CA ALA A 127 -8.78 -8.22 13.57
C ALA A 127 -10.22 -7.71 13.43
N PHE A 128 -10.41 -6.39 13.29
CA PHE A 128 -11.71 -5.77 13.12
C PHE A 128 -12.41 -6.26 11.82
N PHE A 129 -11.69 -6.26 10.70
CA PHE A 129 -12.24 -6.68 9.40
C PHE A 129 -12.44 -8.20 9.29
N ARG A 130 -11.83 -9.01 10.16
CA ARG A 130 -12.08 -10.47 10.24
C ARG A 130 -13.39 -10.83 10.94
N SER A 131 -14.12 -9.86 11.51
CA SER A 131 -15.48 -10.16 12.01
C SER A 131 -16.36 -10.62 10.84
N ALA A 132 -17.19 -11.65 11.07
CA ALA A 132 -17.99 -12.28 10.01
C ALA A 132 -18.81 -11.24 9.22
N LYS A 133 -19.47 -10.31 9.91
CA LYS A 133 -20.28 -9.26 9.29
C LYS A 133 -19.49 -8.38 8.33
N LEU A 134 -18.26 -7.99 8.69
CA LEU A 134 -17.41 -7.15 7.83
C LEU A 134 -16.76 -7.95 6.71
N THR A 135 -16.38 -9.20 6.98
CA THR A 135 -15.89 -10.12 5.94
C THR A 135 -16.94 -10.26 4.83
N ASP A 136 -18.20 -10.51 5.20
CA ASP A 136 -19.31 -10.65 4.26
C ASP A 136 -19.55 -9.33 3.50
N ALA A 137 -19.57 -8.19 4.19
CA ALA A 137 -19.77 -6.88 3.57
C ALA A 137 -18.65 -6.52 2.57
N VAL A 138 -17.37 -6.81 2.89
CA VAL A 138 -16.24 -6.61 1.99
C VAL A 138 -16.35 -7.54 0.77
N HIS A 139 -16.65 -8.81 0.98
CA HIS A 139 -16.83 -9.76 -0.14
C HIS A 139 -18.02 -9.38 -1.02
N GLU A 140 -19.11 -8.87 -0.45
CA GLU A 140 -20.23 -8.34 -1.24
C GLU A 140 -19.83 -7.12 -2.05
N LEU A 141 -19.10 -6.16 -1.47
CA LEU A 141 -18.57 -5.01 -2.19
C LEU A 141 -17.73 -5.44 -3.39
N LEU A 142 -16.78 -6.37 -3.17
CA LEU A 142 -15.83 -6.78 -4.20
C LEU A 142 -16.46 -7.70 -5.26
N ASN A 143 -17.25 -8.72 -4.83
CA ASN A 143 -17.67 -9.79 -5.72
C ASN A 143 -19.04 -9.57 -6.37
N LYS A 144 -19.89 -8.72 -5.80
CA LYS A 144 -21.25 -8.48 -6.32
C LYS A 144 -21.47 -7.06 -6.84
N ARG A 145 -20.71 -6.09 -6.32
CA ARG A 145 -20.89 -4.68 -6.66
C ARG A 145 -19.69 -4.07 -7.40
N ASP A 146 -18.69 -4.90 -7.75
CA ASP A 146 -17.47 -4.51 -8.45
C ASP A 146 -16.75 -3.34 -7.80
N GLY A 147 -16.80 -3.25 -6.48
CA GLY A 147 -16.20 -2.16 -5.72
C GLY A 147 -14.67 -2.19 -5.72
N LEU A 148 -14.08 -1.10 -5.27
CA LEU A 148 -12.63 -0.94 -5.17
C LEU A 148 -12.17 -0.85 -3.72
N MET A 149 -10.96 -1.36 -3.46
CA MET A 149 -10.27 -1.11 -2.18
C MET A 149 -8.85 -0.59 -2.43
N LEU A 150 -8.44 0.37 -1.59
CA LEU A 150 -7.08 0.90 -1.58
C LEU A 150 -6.55 0.86 -0.14
N GLY A 151 -5.34 0.38 0.06
CA GLY A 151 -4.63 0.47 1.34
C GLY A 151 -3.30 1.20 1.15
N ILE A 152 -3.07 2.25 1.93
CA ILE A 152 -1.83 3.03 1.90
C ILE A 152 -1.08 2.83 3.20
N CYS A 153 0.21 2.47 3.13
CA CYS A 153 1.10 2.28 4.28
C CYS A 153 0.48 1.31 5.31
N ASN A 154 -0.01 1.79 6.44
CA ASN A 154 -0.71 0.97 7.44
C ASN A 154 -1.95 0.26 6.86
N GLY A 155 -2.67 0.91 5.95
CA GLY A 155 -3.77 0.29 5.21
C GLY A 155 -3.31 -0.87 4.33
N PHE A 156 -2.15 -0.77 3.68
CA PHE A 156 -1.59 -1.88 2.91
C PHE A 156 -1.17 -3.04 3.82
N GLN A 157 -0.57 -2.74 4.97
CA GLN A 157 -0.25 -3.75 5.98
C GLN A 157 -1.49 -4.51 6.46
N ALA A 158 -2.65 -3.83 6.55
CA ALA A 158 -3.92 -4.49 6.85
C ALA A 158 -4.39 -5.37 5.68
N LEU A 159 -4.36 -4.86 4.45
CA LEU A 159 -4.80 -5.61 3.27
C LEU A 159 -4.03 -6.92 3.08
N ILE A 160 -2.71 -6.90 3.30
CA ILE A 160 -1.88 -8.10 3.14
C ILE A 160 -2.14 -9.11 4.26
N LYS A 161 -2.30 -8.64 5.52
CA LYS A 161 -2.65 -9.50 6.66
C LYS A 161 -4.05 -10.12 6.54
N LEU A 162 -4.96 -9.46 5.85
CA LEU A 162 -6.30 -9.98 5.56
C LEU A 162 -6.30 -10.95 4.36
N GLY A 163 -5.23 -10.99 3.57
CA GLY A 163 -5.18 -11.75 2.31
C GLY A 163 -5.90 -11.05 1.15
N LEU A 164 -6.47 -9.85 1.36
CA LEU A 164 -7.12 -9.07 0.31
C LEU A 164 -6.16 -8.75 -0.84
N VAL A 165 -4.90 -8.53 -0.53
CA VAL A 165 -3.80 -8.65 -1.48
C VAL A 165 -2.89 -9.78 -1.00
N PRO A 166 -2.47 -10.72 -1.85
CA PRO A 166 -2.72 -10.79 -3.29
C PRO A 166 -3.98 -11.58 -3.69
N PHE A 167 -4.80 -12.11 -2.77
CA PHE A 167 -5.82 -13.13 -3.08
C PHE A 167 -7.21 -12.56 -3.45
N GLY A 168 -7.46 -11.26 -3.26
CA GLY A 168 -8.75 -10.61 -3.55
C GLY A 168 -9.90 -10.95 -2.59
N ARG A 169 -9.60 -11.59 -1.47
CA ARG A 169 -10.56 -12.00 -0.44
C ARG A 169 -9.93 -12.08 0.94
N ILE A 170 -10.73 -11.95 1.98
CA ILE A 170 -10.27 -12.16 3.35
C ILE A 170 -10.10 -13.67 3.57
N VAL A 171 -8.87 -14.07 3.95
CA VAL A 171 -8.49 -15.46 4.19
C VAL A 171 -7.61 -15.57 5.44
N GLU A 172 -7.51 -16.76 6.00
CA GLU A 172 -6.46 -17.10 6.95
C GLU A 172 -5.11 -17.06 6.22
N THR A 173 -4.11 -16.46 6.85
CA THR A 173 -2.76 -16.32 6.30
C THR A 173 -1.78 -17.17 7.09
N ASP A 174 -0.85 -17.80 6.40
CA ASP A 174 0.20 -18.65 6.95
C ASP A 174 1.58 -18.28 6.37
N GLU A 175 2.60 -19.09 6.63
CA GLU A 175 3.98 -18.87 6.19
C GLU A 175 4.18 -18.92 4.67
N SER A 176 3.22 -19.47 3.93
CA SER A 176 3.23 -19.48 2.45
C SER A 176 2.71 -18.17 1.85
N CYS A 177 2.13 -17.29 2.66
CA CYS A 177 1.57 -16.03 2.24
C CYS A 177 2.64 -14.92 2.25
N PRO A 178 2.50 -13.89 1.40
CA PRO A 178 3.37 -12.73 1.46
C PRO A 178 3.07 -11.88 2.69
N THR A 179 4.04 -11.10 3.11
CA THR A 179 3.88 -10.18 4.24
C THR A 179 4.63 -8.88 4.04
N LEU A 180 4.26 -7.88 4.84
CA LEU A 180 5.08 -6.69 5.09
C LEU A 180 5.68 -6.81 6.48
N THR A 181 7.00 -6.66 6.57
CA THR A 181 7.76 -6.78 7.80
C THR A 181 8.70 -5.61 8.01
N TYR A 182 9.53 -5.67 9.05
CA TYR A 182 10.49 -4.62 9.39
C TYR A 182 11.42 -4.28 8.22
N ASN A 183 11.69 -2.98 8.06
CA ASN A 183 12.69 -2.51 7.11
C ASN A 183 14.02 -3.23 7.34
N ALA A 184 14.75 -3.57 6.27
CA ALA A 184 16.01 -4.30 6.36
C ALA A 184 17.04 -3.60 7.27
N ILE A 185 17.03 -2.26 7.31
CA ILE A 185 17.92 -1.48 8.17
C ILE A 185 17.48 -1.41 9.65
N GLY A 186 16.39 -2.08 10.04
CA GLY A 186 15.91 -2.17 11.43
C GLY A 186 15.40 -0.86 12.04
N ARG A 187 15.05 0.14 11.23
CA ARG A 187 14.55 1.43 11.74
C ARG A 187 13.53 2.08 10.79
N HIS A 188 12.82 3.05 11.33
CA HIS A 188 11.89 3.89 10.57
C HIS A 188 12.62 4.68 9.47
N GLN A 189 12.01 4.71 8.29
CA GLN A 189 12.44 5.53 7.14
C GLN A 189 11.35 6.53 6.78
N SER A 190 11.74 7.81 6.67
CA SER A 190 10.88 8.90 6.22
C SER A 190 11.62 9.69 5.14
N MET A 191 11.22 9.53 3.89
CA MET A 191 11.90 10.14 2.75
C MET A 191 11.01 10.17 1.51
N LEU A 192 11.47 10.86 0.47
CA LEU A 192 10.89 10.75 -0.87
C LEU A 192 11.59 9.62 -1.63
N VAL A 193 10.80 8.77 -2.25
CA VAL A 193 11.26 7.67 -3.12
C VAL A 193 10.68 7.81 -4.51
N ARG A 194 11.33 7.19 -5.48
CA ARG A 194 10.81 7.10 -6.85
C ARG A 194 10.25 5.70 -7.07
N THR A 195 9.06 5.65 -7.63
CA THR A 195 8.38 4.40 -7.96
C THR A 195 8.03 4.37 -9.44
N ARG A 196 8.27 3.24 -10.08
CA ARG A 196 7.93 3.00 -11.48
C ARG A 196 6.72 2.09 -11.58
N VAL A 197 5.77 2.42 -12.43
CA VAL A 197 4.63 1.54 -12.74
C VAL A 197 5.15 0.32 -13.51
N ALA A 198 4.98 -0.85 -12.93
CA ALA A 198 5.38 -2.13 -13.50
C ALA A 198 4.20 -2.89 -14.14
N SER A 199 2.98 -2.63 -13.66
CA SER A 199 1.75 -3.26 -14.17
C SER A 199 0.62 -2.25 -14.24
N ASP A 200 -0.19 -2.33 -15.27
CA ASP A 200 -1.40 -1.53 -15.45
C ASP A 200 -2.70 -2.33 -15.21
N LEU A 201 -2.58 -3.50 -14.56
CA LEU A 201 -3.73 -4.37 -14.24
C LEU A 201 -4.78 -3.66 -13.38
N SER A 202 -4.32 -2.91 -12.39
CA SER A 202 -5.21 -2.28 -11.42
C SER A 202 -5.98 -1.08 -12.00
N PRO A 203 -7.31 -0.98 -11.79
CA PRO A 203 -8.09 0.20 -12.12
C PRO A 203 -7.58 1.48 -11.45
N TRP A 204 -6.96 1.37 -10.29
CA TRP A 204 -6.31 2.49 -9.59
C TRP A 204 -5.16 3.13 -10.38
N LEU A 205 -4.69 2.47 -11.45
CA LEU A 205 -3.63 2.98 -12.32
C LEU A 205 -4.10 3.23 -13.76
N SER A 206 -5.43 3.33 -14.01
CA SER A 206 -5.98 3.51 -15.35
C SER A 206 -5.47 4.77 -16.07
N ARG A 207 -5.04 5.78 -15.33
CA ARG A 207 -4.42 7.00 -15.88
C ARG A 207 -2.89 6.95 -15.96
N CYS A 208 -2.27 5.85 -15.53
CA CYS A 208 -0.84 5.61 -15.63
C CYS A 208 -0.52 4.64 -16.76
N LYS A 209 0.71 4.71 -17.25
CA LYS A 209 1.27 3.77 -18.22
C LYS A 209 2.39 2.97 -17.57
N VAL A 210 2.58 1.74 -18.01
CA VAL A 210 3.76 0.96 -17.63
C VAL A 210 5.02 1.75 -18.01
N GLY A 211 5.89 1.93 -17.05
CA GLY A 211 7.09 2.75 -17.19
C GLY A 211 7.00 4.16 -16.61
N ASP A 212 5.81 4.68 -16.31
CA ASP A 212 5.68 5.99 -15.66
C ASP A 212 6.37 5.97 -14.28
N ILE A 213 7.07 7.05 -13.98
CA ILE A 213 7.81 7.21 -12.72
C ILE A 213 7.20 8.35 -11.92
N HIS A 214 6.94 8.09 -10.64
CA HIS A 214 6.38 9.06 -9.72
C HIS A 214 7.26 9.17 -8.47
N THR A 215 7.37 10.37 -7.92
CA THR A 215 8.00 10.60 -6.63
C THR A 215 6.93 10.64 -5.55
N VAL A 216 7.06 9.78 -4.54
CA VAL A 216 6.10 9.65 -3.44
C VAL A 216 6.82 9.70 -2.10
N ALA A 217 6.15 10.21 -1.07
CA ALA A 217 6.66 10.16 0.29
C ALA A 217 6.42 8.78 0.89
N ILE A 218 7.38 8.30 1.68
CA ILE A 218 7.22 7.13 2.56
C ILE A 218 7.52 7.53 4.00
N SER A 219 6.89 6.83 4.95
CA SER A 219 7.16 7.00 6.39
C SER A 219 6.72 5.73 7.12
N HIS A 220 7.64 4.78 7.31
CA HIS A 220 7.33 3.48 7.92
C HIS A 220 8.56 2.79 8.51
N GLY A 221 8.34 1.98 9.55
CA GLY A 221 9.30 1.03 10.11
C GLY A 221 9.13 -0.39 9.56
N GLU A 222 7.92 -0.70 9.07
CA GLU A 222 7.51 -2.00 8.52
C GLU A 222 6.93 -1.80 7.11
N GLY A 223 7.77 -1.82 6.09
CA GLY A 223 7.35 -1.67 4.70
C GLY A 223 7.98 -2.68 3.76
N ARG A 224 8.79 -3.59 4.31
CA ARG A 224 9.53 -4.59 3.55
C ARG A 224 8.59 -5.70 3.06
N PHE A 225 8.35 -5.73 1.77
CA PHE A 225 7.61 -6.81 1.13
C PHE A 225 8.48 -8.06 1.03
N VAL A 226 7.96 -9.16 1.59
CA VAL A 226 8.56 -10.49 1.54
C VAL A 226 7.52 -11.45 0.99
N CYS A 227 7.93 -12.30 0.05
CA CYS A 227 7.05 -13.27 -0.60
C CYS A 227 7.84 -14.56 -0.89
N PRO A 228 7.30 -15.75 -0.60
CA PRO A 228 7.90 -17.01 -1.01
C PRO A 228 8.01 -17.11 -2.54
N GLU A 229 9.15 -17.65 -3.03
CA GLU A 229 9.46 -17.71 -4.47
C GLU A 229 8.36 -18.31 -5.37
N PRO A 230 7.71 -19.43 -5.03
CA PRO A 230 6.64 -19.96 -5.88
C PRO A 230 5.51 -18.95 -6.12
N LEU A 231 5.08 -18.26 -5.06
CA LEU A 231 4.03 -17.25 -5.14
C LEU A 231 4.52 -15.96 -5.81
N LEU A 232 5.76 -15.53 -5.52
CA LEU A 232 6.35 -14.34 -6.13
C LEU A 232 6.35 -14.44 -7.66
N GLY A 233 6.78 -15.58 -8.21
CA GLY A 233 6.76 -15.83 -9.66
C GLY A 233 5.34 -15.88 -10.25
N GLU A 234 4.35 -16.33 -9.47
CA GLU A 234 2.94 -16.28 -9.89
C GLU A 234 2.41 -14.84 -9.94
N LEU A 235 2.65 -14.07 -8.89
CA LEU A 235 2.24 -12.66 -8.84
C LEU A 235 2.86 -11.84 -9.98
N GLU A 236 4.11 -12.10 -10.33
CA GLU A 236 4.77 -11.48 -11.48
C GLU A 236 4.05 -11.82 -12.80
N ARG A 237 3.84 -13.13 -13.07
CA ARG A 237 3.17 -13.58 -14.31
C ARG A 237 1.75 -13.05 -14.46
N CYS A 238 1.04 -12.88 -13.35
CA CYS A 238 -0.33 -12.38 -13.32
C CYS A 238 -0.42 -10.85 -13.28
N GLY A 239 0.71 -10.13 -13.26
CA GLY A 239 0.75 -8.67 -13.24
C GLY A 239 0.33 -8.05 -11.91
N GLN A 240 0.36 -8.81 -10.82
CA GLN A 240 -0.05 -8.34 -9.48
C GLN A 240 1.05 -7.55 -8.76
N LEU A 241 2.31 -7.57 -9.24
CA LEU A 241 3.39 -6.70 -8.78
C LEU A 241 3.28 -5.36 -9.53
N VAL A 242 2.78 -4.34 -8.87
CA VAL A 242 2.20 -3.16 -9.52
C VAL A 242 3.21 -2.04 -9.73
N THR A 243 4.03 -1.74 -8.71
CA THR A 243 5.08 -0.72 -8.78
C THR A 243 6.38 -1.23 -8.19
N GLN A 244 7.50 -0.71 -8.69
CA GLN A 244 8.84 -0.98 -8.19
C GLN A 244 9.52 0.31 -7.73
N TYR A 245 10.27 0.25 -6.63
CA TYR A 245 11.23 1.29 -6.28
C TYR A 245 12.33 1.37 -7.34
N VAL A 246 12.69 2.58 -7.72
CA VAL A 246 13.70 2.83 -8.76
C VAL A 246 14.70 3.88 -8.32
N ASP A 247 15.91 3.79 -8.86
CA ASP A 247 16.96 4.80 -8.69
C ASP A 247 16.69 6.09 -9.50
N LEU A 248 17.65 7.00 -9.50
CA LEU A 248 17.55 8.25 -10.24
C LEU A 248 17.55 8.07 -11.77
N THR A 249 18.02 6.91 -12.26
CA THR A 249 17.99 6.58 -13.71
C THR A 249 16.67 5.91 -14.11
N GLY A 250 15.85 5.50 -13.15
CA GLY A 250 14.58 4.83 -13.36
C GLY A 250 14.70 3.30 -13.43
N GLU A 251 15.85 2.75 -13.00
CA GLU A 251 16.05 1.31 -12.93
C GLU A 251 15.74 0.78 -11.53
N PRO A 252 15.05 -0.39 -11.43
CA PRO A 252 14.80 -1.04 -10.16
C PRO A 252 16.08 -1.47 -9.48
N THR A 253 16.15 -1.30 -8.16
CA THR A 253 17.39 -1.57 -7.41
C THR A 253 17.10 -2.05 -5.99
N MET A 254 18.04 -2.80 -5.42
CA MET A 254 18.05 -3.16 -3.99
C MET A 254 18.85 -2.15 -3.15
N ASP A 255 19.40 -1.08 -3.76
CA ASP A 255 20.08 -0.04 -3.01
C ASP A 255 19.15 0.62 -2.00
N VAL A 256 19.56 0.66 -0.75
CA VAL A 256 18.80 1.22 0.38
C VAL A 256 18.40 2.69 0.19
N GLN A 257 19.15 3.44 -0.58
CA GLN A 257 18.81 4.84 -0.92
C GLN A 257 17.55 4.93 -1.80
N SER A 258 17.24 3.89 -2.56
CA SER A 258 16.13 3.85 -3.50
C SER A 258 15.04 2.86 -3.09
N ASN A 259 15.42 1.73 -2.50
CA ASN A 259 14.53 0.71 -1.91
C ASN A 259 14.77 0.63 -0.38
N PRO A 260 14.31 1.65 0.37
CA PRO A 260 14.74 1.88 1.75
C PRO A 260 14.21 0.83 2.74
N ASN A 261 13.25 0.03 2.36
CA ASN A 261 12.73 -1.06 3.20
C ASN A 261 13.34 -2.43 2.86
N GLY A 262 14.03 -2.58 1.73
CA GLY A 262 14.63 -3.84 1.30
C GLY A 262 13.59 -4.83 0.74
N SER A 263 12.53 -4.36 0.12
CA SER A 263 11.49 -5.19 -0.51
C SER A 263 12.06 -6.06 -1.63
N VAL A 264 11.67 -7.32 -1.68
CA VAL A 264 12.07 -8.25 -2.76
C VAL A 264 11.66 -7.70 -4.12
N LEU A 265 12.51 -7.86 -5.14
CA LEU A 265 12.31 -7.29 -6.49
C LEU A 265 12.02 -5.78 -6.50
N ALA A 266 12.40 -5.06 -5.45
CA ALA A 266 12.10 -3.64 -5.25
C ALA A 266 10.58 -3.32 -5.30
N VAL A 267 9.71 -4.27 -4.95
CA VAL A 267 8.25 -4.09 -5.01
C VAL A 267 7.79 -3.07 -3.97
N GLU A 268 7.00 -2.08 -4.42
CA GLU A 268 6.38 -1.04 -3.58
C GLU A 268 4.88 -1.26 -3.40
N ALA A 269 4.20 -1.79 -4.46
CA ALA A 269 2.77 -2.02 -4.45
C ALA A 269 2.41 -3.35 -5.11
N ILE A 270 1.35 -3.99 -4.58
CA ILE A 270 0.75 -5.20 -5.15
C ILE A 270 -0.77 -5.06 -5.22
N CYS A 271 -1.41 -5.86 -6.07
CA CYS A 271 -2.87 -5.86 -6.19
C CYS A 271 -3.48 -7.26 -6.10
N SER A 272 -4.81 -7.33 -6.02
CA SER A 272 -5.60 -8.55 -6.18
C SER A 272 -5.51 -9.11 -7.62
N PRO A 273 -5.93 -10.37 -7.87
CA PRO A 273 -5.85 -10.97 -9.20
C PRO A 273 -6.60 -10.18 -10.28
N ASP A 274 -7.67 -9.49 -9.91
CA ASP A 274 -8.45 -8.62 -10.78
C ASP A 274 -8.04 -7.14 -10.71
N GLY A 275 -7.04 -6.80 -9.91
CA GLY A 275 -6.52 -5.44 -9.75
C GLY A 275 -7.39 -4.49 -8.93
N ARG A 276 -8.59 -4.88 -8.47
CA ARG A 276 -9.54 -3.98 -7.78
C ARG A 276 -9.13 -3.63 -6.35
N VAL A 277 -8.36 -4.48 -5.71
CA VAL A 277 -7.73 -4.19 -4.42
C VAL A 277 -6.27 -3.83 -4.66
N LEU A 278 -5.85 -2.66 -4.24
CA LEU A 278 -4.47 -2.17 -4.38
C LEU A 278 -3.90 -1.84 -3.00
N GLY A 279 -2.72 -2.37 -2.70
CA GLY A 279 -1.93 -2.02 -1.54
C GLY A 279 -0.61 -1.38 -1.94
N LYS A 280 -0.23 -0.27 -1.32
CA LYS A 280 1.04 0.43 -1.57
C LYS A 280 1.60 1.07 -0.31
N MET A 281 2.94 1.20 -0.24
CA MET A 281 3.61 1.83 0.90
C MET A 281 3.71 3.35 0.78
N GLY A 282 3.82 3.87 -0.44
CA GLY A 282 3.98 5.30 -0.69
C GLY A 282 2.70 6.11 -0.50
N HIS A 283 2.82 7.26 0.15
CA HIS A 283 1.73 8.17 0.50
C HIS A 283 1.38 9.11 -0.66
N THR A 284 0.64 8.62 -1.64
CA THR A 284 0.19 9.43 -2.78
C THR A 284 -0.85 10.49 -2.35
N GLU A 285 -1.61 10.25 -1.29
CA GLU A 285 -2.55 11.22 -0.71
C GLU A 285 -1.87 12.48 -0.17
N ARG A 286 -0.60 12.36 0.20
CA ARG A 286 0.25 13.47 0.67
C ARG A 286 1.00 14.15 -0.46
N SER A 287 0.40 14.24 -1.64
CA SER A 287 0.95 14.94 -2.79
C SER A 287 0.02 16.06 -3.23
N GLY A 288 0.59 17.11 -3.86
CA GLY A 288 -0.15 18.25 -4.35
C GLY A 288 0.75 19.27 -5.02
N ALA A 289 0.15 20.16 -5.81
CA ALA A 289 0.87 21.23 -6.46
C ALA A 289 1.58 22.13 -5.43
N GLY A 290 2.89 22.31 -5.59
CA GLY A 290 3.70 23.16 -4.72
C GLY A 290 4.02 22.58 -3.34
N LEU A 291 3.63 21.34 -3.03
CA LEU A 291 3.91 20.72 -1.73
C LEU A 291 5.39 20.33 -1.62
N TYR A 292 5.96 19.73 -2.66
CA TYR A 292 7.38 19.38 -2.71
C TYR A 292 8.15 20.45 -3.49
N GLN A 293 8.73 21.40 -2.76
CA GLN A 293 9.57 22.43 -3.37
C GLN A 293 10.99 21.89 -3.60
N ASN A 294 11.63 22.35 -4.67
CA ASN A 294 12.99 21.96 -5.05
C ASN A 294 13.22 20.46 -5.29
N VAL A 295 12.17 19.71 -5.56
CA VAL A 295 12.27 18.30 -5.96
C VAL A 295 11.97 18.20 -7.44
N PRO A 296 12.97 17.89 -8.29
CA PRO A 296 12.76 17.80 -9.73
C PRO A 296 11.92 16.57 -10.10
N GLY A 297 11.11 16.69 -11.14
CA GLY A 297 10.37 15.55 -11.71
C GLY A 297 9.22 15.04 -10.86
N VAL A 298 8.67 15.85 -9.95
CA VAL A 298 7.51 15.47 -9.14
C VAL A 298 6.25 15.51 -10.00
N GLY A 299 5.83 14.33 -10.47
CA GLY A 299 4.47 14.10 -10.99
C GLY A 299 3.57 13.56 -9.90
N ILE A 300 2.33 14.07 -9.80
CA ILE A 300 1.32 13.47 -8.93
C ILE A 300 0.89 12.16 -9.56
N GLN A 301 0.97 11.06 -8.80
CA GLN A 301 0.46 9.76 -9.24
C GLN A 301 -1.08 9.78 -9.18
N PRO A 302 -1.81 9.66 -10.31
CA PRO A 302 -3.25 9.93 -10.38
C PRO A 302 -4.09 8.72 -9.96
N ILE A 303 -3.77 8.07 -8.81
CA ILE A 303 -4.48 6.87 -8.36
C ILE A 303 -5.91 7.16 -7.92
N PHE A 304 -6.16 8.28 -7.24
CA PHE A 304 -7.50 8.65 -6.78
C PHE A 304 -8.41 9.01 -7.95
N GLU A 305 -7.89 9.75 -8.92
CA GLU A 305 -8.59 10.09 -10.16
C GLU A 305 -8.90 8.82 -10.96
N SER A 306 -7.95 7.88 -11.04
CA SER A 306 -8.15 6.58 -11.68
C SER A 306 -9.24 5.76 -11.00
N GLY A 307 -9.25 5.70 -9.67
CA GLY A 307 -10.28 5.00 -8.90
C GLY A 307 -11.68 5.59 -9.10
N VAL A 308 -11.78 6.92 -9.20
CA VAL A 308 -13.06 7.60 -9.50
C VAL A 308 -13.51 7.35 -10.93
N ASP A 309 -12.59 7.39 -11.90
CA ASP A 309 -12.91 7.15 -13.31
C ASP A 309 -13.37 5.72 -13.59
N TYR A 310 -12.94 4.77 -12.76
CA TYR A 310 -13.42 3.39 -12.85
C TYR A 310 -14.96 3.31 -12.79
N PHE A 311 -15.62 4.16 -12.05
CA PHE A 311 -17.09 4.18 -11.89
C PHE A 311 -17.81 5.10 -12.89
N LYS A 312 -17.12 5.84 -13.72
CA LYS A 312 -17.71 6.70 -14.76
C LYS A 312 -17.81 5.97 -16.10
#